data_85903debee74bdef4a2b5aa477c8f2bd
#
_entry.id   85903debee74bdef4a2b5aa477c8f2bd
#
_cell.length_a   1.000
_cell.length_b   1.000
_cell.length_c   1.000
_cell.angle_alpha   90.00
_cell.angle_beta   90.00
_cell.angle_gamma   90.00
#
_symmetry.space_group_name_H-M   'P 1'
#
loop_
_entity.id
_entity.type
_entity.pdbx_description
1 polymer ?
#
loop_
_entity_poly.entity_id
_entity_poly.type
_entity_poly.pdbx_seq_one_letter_code
_entity_poly.pdbx_strand_id
1 'polypeptide(L)'
;VLELGCASGGNLMPMAAMWPESQFVGIDRSTRQVEEGQRLCSTLGLRNIELRAIDFMDFDGGSEPFDYILCHGVFSWVPEPVQQRVLQLCQRHLAAQGIAYISYNTYPGFYRRQPIMEMMRYHVAGAATTDPTAQVREARALLQFLIKGQSDAEGTTARLLREEAQLIERLPDSYVFHEHFEADNRPCYFHQFMKQADEHGLQYVGEAAARGGLAGLPEGTQQILAQLASEPIKQEQYIDFVRNTAMRSTLLCRKENVLSTGQTSAFVNSLWVSSTSRPSIPSE
;
A
#
# COMPACT_ATOMS: atom_id res chain seq x y z
N VAL A 1 -14.80 7.92 -7.19
CA VAL A 1 -13.51 7.42 -6.67
C VAL A 1 -12.43 8.46 -6.92
N LEU A 2 -11.58 8.74 -5.92
CA LEU A 2 -10.37 9.55 -6.06
C LEU A 2 -9.14 8.67 -5.79
N GLU A 3 -8.10 8.75 -6.64
CA GLU A 3 -6.79 8.16 -6.36
C GLU A 3 -5.72 9.23 -6.21
N LEU A 4 -5.03 9.21 -5.08
CA LEU A 4 -3.89 10.08 -4.74
C LEU A 4 -2.59 9.35 -5.14
N GLY A 5 -1.86 9.89 -6.13
CA GLY A 5 -0.67 9.25 -6.70
C GLY A 5 -1.04 8.20 -7.76
N CYS A 6 -1.88 8.57 -8.71
CA CYS A 6 -2.40 7.65 -9.72
C CYS A 6 -1.38 7.28 -10.82
N ALA A 7 -0.21 7.94 -10.86
CA ALA A 7 0.77 7.77 -11.94
C ALA A 7 0.09 7.89 -13.32
N SER A 8 0.22 6.89 -14.19
CA SER A 8 -0.48 6.83 -15.48
C SER A 8 -1.92 6.26 -15.41
N GLY A 9 -2.48 6.09 -14.21
CA GLY A 9 -3.87 5.61 -14.03
C GLY A 9 -4.04 4.10 -14.16
N GLY A 10 -2.95 3.33 -14.02
CA GLY A 10 -2.97 1.87 -14.19
C GLY A 10 -3.92 1.14 -13.26
N ASN A 11 -4.20 1.68 -12.08
CA ASN A 11 -5.16 1.14 -11.13
C ASN A 11 -6.61 1.59 -11.46
N LEU A 12 -6.79 2.86 -11.85
CA LEU A 12 -8.13 3.41 -12.11
C LEU A 12 -8.74 2.96 -13.44
N MET A 13 -7.94 2.78 -14.50
CA MET A 13 -8.47 2.43 -15.83
C MET A 13 -9.26 1.12 -15.86
N PRO A 14 -8.77 0.01 -15.26
CA PRO A 14 -9.55 -1.22 -15.17
C PRO A 14 -10.86 -1.03 -14.40
N MET A 15 -10.84 -0.23 -13.32
CA MET A 15 -12.04 0.09 -12.55
C MET A 15 -13.03 0.89 -13.40
N ALA A 16 -12.56 1.92 -14.11
CA ALA A 16 -13.41 2.75 -14.98
C ALA A 16 -14.06 1.93 -16.10
N ALA A 17 -13.33 0.96 -16.66
CA ALA A 17 -13.88 0.06 -17.66
C ALA A 17 -14.93 -0.91 -17.09
N MET A 18 -14.74 -1.39 -15.87
CA MET A 18 -15.67 -2.33 -15.20
C MET A 18 -16.91 -1.65 -14.65
N TRP A 19 -16.82 -0.38 -14.23
CA TRP A 19 -17.93 0.36 -13.62
C TRP A 19 -18.21 1.67 -14.39
N PRO A 20 -18.86 1.60 -15.57
CA PRO A 20 -19.08 2.75 -16.44
C PRO A 20 -19.96 3.84 -15.83
N GLU A 21 -20.82 3.48 -14.87
CA GLU A 21 -21.69 4.43 -14.14
C GLU A 21 -20.97 5.17 -13.00
N SER A 22 -19.75 4.76 -12.64
CA SER A 22 -18.95 5.40 -11.60
C SER A 22 -18.00 6.43 -12.21
N GLN A 23 -17.66 7.47 -11.44
CA GLN A 23 -16.70 8.50 -11.83
C GLN A 23 -15.36 8.31 -11.11
N PHE A 24 -14.28 8.44 -11.86
CA PHE A 24 -12.93 8.23 -11.38
C PHE A 24 -12.07 9.48 -11.62
N VAL A 25 -11.38 9.92 -10.57
CA VAL A 25 -10.44 11.03 -10.63
C VAL A 25 -9.10 10.53 -10.12
N GLY A 26 -8.04 10.70 -10.89
CA GLY A 26 -6.68 10.42 -10.48
C GLY A 26 -5.85 11.70 -10.45
N ILE A 27 -5.06 11.90 -9.41
CA ILE A 27 -4.11 13.00 -9.34
C ILE A 27 -2.69 12.48 -9.11
N ASP A 28 -1.73 13.09 -9.79
CA ASP A 28 -0.30 12.82 -9.65
C ASP A 28 0.50 14.08 -10.01
N ARG A 29 1.64 14.31 -9.36
CA ARG A 29 2.52 15.43 -9.70
C ARG A 29 3.30 15.25 -11.00
N SER A 30 3.43 14.01 -11.49
CA SER A 30 4.19 13.67 -12.69
C SER A 30 3.38 13.97 -13.95
N THR A 31 3.57 15.17 -14.53
CA THR A 31 2.92 15.56 -15.78
C THR A 31 3.11 14.52 -16.87
N ARG A 32 4.33 13.94 -17.02
CA ARG A 32 4.62 12.92 -18.03
C ARG A 32 3.75 11.67 -17.87
N GLN A 33 3.61 11.15 -16.64
CA GLN A 33 2.81 9.95 -16.39
C GLN A 33 1.31 10.23 -16.60
N VAL A 34 0.84 11.37 -16.14
CA VAL A 34 -0.55 11.79 -16.33
C VAL A 34 -0.89 11.94 -17.81
N GLU A 35 -0.05 12.60 -18.61
CA GLU A 35 -0.25 12.73 -20.06
C GLU A 35 -0.25 11.37 -20.79
N GLU A 36 0.62 10.45 -20.37
CA GLU A 36 0.62 9.08 -20.87
C GLU A 36 -0.70 8.38 -20.54
N GLY A 37 -1.17 8.49 -19.32
CA GLY A 37 -2.45 7.95 -18.86
C GLY A 37 -3.64 8.54 -19.61
N GLN A 38 -3.67 9.86 -19.81
CA GLN A 38 -4.74 10.54 -20.57
C GLN A 38 -4.81 10.05 -22.02
N ARG A 39 -3.66 9.85 -22.68
CA ARG A 39 -3.60 9.26 -24.01
C ARG A 39 -4.16 7.84 -24.04
N LEU A 40 -3.82 7.03 -23.04
CA LEU A 40 -4.30 5.67 -22.93
C LEU A 40 -5.81 5.62 -22.66
N CYS A 41 -6.34 6.44 -21.74
CA CYS A 41 -7.78 6.57 -21.52
C CYS A 41 -8.54 6.92 -22.81
N SER A 42 -8.00 7.87 -23.57
CA SER A 42 -8.59 8.27 -24.87
C SER A 42 -8.60 7.11 -25.87
N THR A 43 -7.50 6.35 -25.96
CA THR A 43 -7.37 5.19 -26.86
C THR A 43 -8.33 4.08 -26.48
N LEU A 44 -8.56 3.87 -25.18
CA LEU A 44 -9.51 2.87 -24.66
C LEU A 44 -10.97 3.35 -24.69
N GLY A 45 -11.22 4.61 -25.05
CA GLY A 45 -12.58 5.19 -25.09
C GLY A 45 -13.22 5.38 -23.71
N LEU A 46 -12.45 5.43 -22.64
CA LEU A 46 -12.95 5.65 -21.29
C LEU A 46 -13.36 7.12 -21.12
N ARG A 47 -14.61 7.34 -20.68
CA ARG A 47 -15.21 8.68 -20.53
C ARG A 47 -15.51 9.07 -19.07
N ASN A 48 -15.41 8.12 -18.17
CA ASN A 48 -15.71 8.23 -16.74
C ASN A 48 -14.48 8.30 -15.86
N ILE A 49 -13.32 8.66 -16.45
CA ILE A 49 -12.03 8.82 -15.75
C ILE A 49 -11.39 10.15 -16.18
N GLU A 50 -10.89 10.89 -15.18
CA GLU A 50 -10.13 12.11 -15.38
C GLU A 50 -8.80 12.01 -14.61
N LEU A 51 -7.68 12.18 -15.31
CA LEU A 51 -6.34 12.23 -14.72
C LEU A 51 -5.82 13.67 -14.75
N ARG A 52 -5.31 14.16 -13.61
CA ARG A 52 -4.85 15.56 -13.43
C ARG A 52 -3.41 15.59 -12.93
N ALA A 53 -2.57 16.38 -13.62
CA ALA A 53 -1.21 16.66 -13.16
C ALA A 53 -1.25 17.77 -12.09
N ILE A 54 -1.34 17.36 -10.81
CA ILE A 54 -1.50 18.27 -9.67
C ILE A 54 -0.76 17.73 -8.44
N ASP A 55 -0.09 18.61 -7.70
CA ASP A 55 0.48 18.24 -6.40
C ASP A 55 -0.62 18.11 -5.34
N PHE A 56 -0.46 17.19 -4.38
CA PHE A 56 -1.40 17.03 -3.27
C PHE A 56 -1.57 18.31 -2.46
N MET A 57 -0.50 19.10 -2.35
CA MET A 57 -0.52 20.37 -1.61
C MET A 57 -1.45 21.40 -2.25
N ASP A 58 -1.61 21.34 -3.57
CA ASP A 58 -2.39 22.29 -4.37
C ASP A 58 -3.80 21.75 -4.71
N PHE A 59 -4.07 20.48 -4.43
CA PHE A 59 -5.36 19.86 -4.75
C PHE A 59 -6.42 20.28 -3.74
N ASP A 60 -7.50 20.90 -4.21
CA ASP A 60 -8.63 21.34 -3.38
C ASP A 60 -9.81 20.36 -3.31
N GLY A 61 -9.79 19.31 -4.15
CA GLY A 61 -10.79 18.23 -4.18
C GLY A 61 -12.09 18.55 -4.92
N GLY A 62 -12.34 19.81 -5.24
CA GLY A 62 -13.63 20.24 -5.78
C GLY A 62 -14.77 20.21 -4.76
N SER A 63 -16.02 20.34 -5.21
CA SER A 63 -17.21 20.43 -4.36
C SER A 63 -17.84 19.07 -4.00
N GLU A 64 -17.62 18.05 -4.82
CA GLU A 64 -18.29 16.75 -4.66
C GLU A 64 -17.41 15.81 -3.80
N PRO A 65 -18.00 15.14 -2.79
CA PRO A 65 -17.30 14.16 -1.99
C PRO A 65 -17.10 12.85 -2.76
N PHE A 66 -16.09 12.06 -2.36
CA PHE A 66 -15.77 10.78 -2.94
C PHE A 66 -16.21 9.62 -2.03
N ASP A 67 -16.88 8.60 -2.58
CA ASP A 67 -17.22 7.39 -1.83
C ASP A 67 -15.96 6.58 -1.48
N TYR A 68 -14.95 6.63 -2.35
CA TYR A 68 -13.66 5.96 -2.13
C TYR A 68 -12.51 6.91 -2.44
N ILE A 69 -11.55 6.96 -1.52
CA ILE A 69 -10.26 7.65 -1.72
C ILE A 69 -9.14 6.62 -1.58
N LEU A 70 -8.33 6.48 -2.63
CA LEU A 70 -7.24 5.51 -2.70
C LEU A 70 -5.90 6.24 -2.63
N CYS A 71 -4.98 5.74 -1.79
CA CYS A 71 -3.58 6.15 -1.74
C CYS A 71 -2.72 4.89 -1.69
N HIS A 72 -2.43 4.33 -2.88
CA HIS A 72 -1.73 3.05 -3.01
C HIS A 72 -0.28 3.24 -3.43
N GLY A 73 0.65 2.70 -2.63
CA GLY A 73 2.09 2.76 -2.92
C GLY A 73 2.69 4.18 -2.87
N VAL A 74 2.11 5.10 -2.08
CA VAL A 74 2.55 6.50 -2.00
C VAL A 74 2.92 6.92 -0.59
N PHE A 75 2.10 6.60 0.42
CA PHE A 75 2.19 7.19 1.76
C PHE A 75 3.57 7.09 2.41
N SER A 76 4.26 5.96 2.24
CA SER A 76 5.63 5.80 2.78
C SER A 76 6.72 6.49 1.96
N TRP A 77 6.41 6.93 0.75
CA TRP A 77 7.37 7.47 -0.22
C TRP A 77 7.33 8.99 -0.33
N VAL A 78 6.63 9.64 0.57
CA VAL A 78 6.50 11.09 0.59
C VAL A 78 6.90 11.65 1.95
N PRO A 79 7.39 12.93 1.99
CA PRO A 79 7.75 13.58 3.25
C PRO A 79 6.52 13.74 4.18
N GLU A 80 6.79 13.87 5.47
CA GLU A 80 5.76 13.98 6.50
C GLU A 80 4.68 15.06 6.22
N PRO A 81 5.00 16.27 5.76
CA PRO A 81 3.95 17.25 5.42
C PRO A 81 2.97 16.77 4.35
N VAL A 82 3.46 15.98 3.39
CA VAL A 82 2.62 15.39 2.33
C VAL A 82 1.80 14.23 2.88
N GLN A 83 2.34 13.41 3.80
CA GLN A 83 1.57 12.38 4.52
C GLN A 83 0.39 13.00 5.28
N GLN A 84 0.64 14.09 6.00
CA GLN A 84 -0.40 14.83 6.72
C GLN A 84 -1.46 15.38 5.75
N ARG A 85 -1.02 15.88 4.59
CA ARG A 85 -1.93 16.35 3.54
C ARG A 85 -2.80 15.25 2.97
N VAL A 86 -2.27 14.05 2.75
CA VAL A 86 -3.05 12.87 2.32
C VAL A 86 -4.17 12.57 3.32
N LEU A 87 -3.87 12.51 4.62
CA LEU A 87 -4.87 12.28 5.66
C LEU A 87 -5.92 13.40 5.70
N GLN A 88 -5.49 14.66 5.57
CA GLN A 88 -6.39 15.81 5.50
C GLN A 88 -7.31 15.75 4.28
N LEU A 89 -6.79 15.36 3.10
CA LEU A 89 -7.60 15.18 1.89
C LEU A 89 -8.64 14.07 2.07
N CYS A 90 -8.24 12.95 2.68
CA CYS A 90 -9.17 11.87 3.02
C CYS A 90 -10.30 12.39 3.93
N GLN A 91 -9.98 13.08 5.02
CA GLN A 91 -10.99 13.61 5.94
C GLN A 91 -11.92 14.62 5.26
N ARG A 92 -11.35 15.53 4.47
CA ARG A 92 -12.09 16.63 3.87
C ARG A 92 -13.03 16.19 2.75
N HIS A 93 -12.57 15.27 1.91
CA HIS A 93 -13.25 14.93 0.65
C HIS A 93 -13.94 13.56 0.65
N LEU A 94 -13.83 12.79 1.74
CA LEU A 94 -14.56 11.53 1.86
C LEU A 94 -16.06 11.81 2.04
N ALA A 95 -16.92 11.09 1.33
CA ALA A 95 -18.35 11.09 1.56
C ALA A 95 -18.68 10.64 3.00
N ALA A 96 -19.89 10.94 3.48
CA ALA A 96 -20.28 10.61 4.86
C ALA A 96 -20.09 9.12 5.20
N GLN A 97 -20.41 8.22 4.27
CA GLN A 97 -20.21 6.76 4.41
C GLN A 97 -19.02 6.24 3.59
N GLY A 98 -18.15 7.14 3.14
CA GLY A 98 -17.02 6.81 2.28
C GLY A 98 -15.89 6.09 3.03
N ILE A 99 -15.05 5.41 2.26
CA ILE A 99 -13.89 4.64 2.74
C ILE A 99 -12.62 5.18 2.08
N ALA A 100 -11.62 5.48 2.89
CA ALA A 100 -10.26 5.71 2.42
C ALA A 100 -9.42 4.44 2.54
N TYR A 101 -8.70 4.11 1.48
CA TYR A 101 -7.70 3.03 1.43
C TYR A 101 -6.32 3.66 1.39
N ILE A 102 -5.46 3.32 2.35
CA ILE A 102 -4.07 3.79 2.38
C ILE A 102 -3.14 2.60 2.58
N SER A 103 -2.21 2.39 1.62
CA SER A 103 -1.15 1.40 1.79
C SER A 103 0.17 2.06 2.19
N TYR A 104 0.91 1.41 3.07
CA TYR A 104 2.18 1.90 3.59
C TYR A 104 3.06 0.77 4.09
N ASN A 105 4.38 1.02 4.06
CA ASN A 105 5.37 0.14 4.66
C ASN A 105 5.28 0.22 6.20
N THR A 106 5.34 -0.93 6.88
CA THR A 106 5.17 -0.98 8.33
C THR A 106 6.24 -1.80 9.03
N TYR A 107 6.53 -1.42 10.26
CA TYR A 107 7.35 -2.17 11.18
C TYR A 107 6.52 -3.22 11.97
N PRO A 108 7.13 -4.35 12.37
CA PRO A 108 8.58 -4.63 12.35
C PRO A 108 9.11 -5.21 11.04
N GLY A 109 8.26 -5.71 10.15
CA GLY A 109 8.69 -6.50 8.99
C GLY A 109 9.59 -5.73 8.02
N PHE A 110 9.37 -4.43 7.86
CA PHE A 110 10.19 -3.60 6.97
C PHE A 110 11.65 -3.48 7.42
N TYR A 111 11.97 -3.65 8.72
CA TYR A 111 13.35 -3.66 9.20
C TYR A 111 14.25 -4.70 8.50
N ARG A 112 13.66 -5.81 8.02
CA ARG A 112 14.44 -6.86 7.33
C ARG A 112 15.07 -6.38 6.03
N ARG A 113 14.39 -5.46 5.32
CA ARG A 113 14.84 -4.93 4.02
C ARG A 113 15.75 -3.71 4.18
N GLN A 114 15.55 -2.92 5.20
CA GLN A 114 16.23 -1.64 5.39
C GLN A 114 17.77 -1.73 5.35
N PRO A 115 18.44 -2.64 6.04
CA PRO A 115 19.91 -2.78 5.97
C PRO A 115 20.38 -3.11 4.54
N ILE A 116 19.64 -3.94 3.82
CA ILE A 116 20.01 -4.33 2.44
C ILE A 116 19.86 -3.12 1.51
N MET A 117 18.79 -2.35 1.63
CA MET A 117 18.60 -1.11 0.88
C MET A 117 19.73 -0.10 1.15
N GLU A 118 20.16 0.02 2.40
CA GLU A 118 21.27 0.89 2.78
C GLU A 118 22.60 0.43 2.16
N MET A 119 22.89 -0.88 2.15
CA MET A 119 24.08 -1.44 1.49
C MET A 119 24.04 -1.15 -0.02
N MET A 120 22.89 -1.33 -0.67
CA MET A 120 22.70 -1.05 -2.10
C MET A 120 22.92 0.45 -2.40
N ARG A 121 22.32 1.33 -1.61
CA ARG A 121 22.49 2.80 -1.74
C ARG A 121 23.93 3.22 -1.54
N TYR A 122 24.61 2.70 -0.53
CA TYR A 122 26.01 2.96 -0.29
C TYR A 122 26.90 2.57 -1.49
N HIS A 123 26.66 1.38 -2.04
CA HIS A 123 27.42 0.89 -3.20
C HIS A 123 27.21 1.76 -4.44
N VAL A 124 25.97 2.07 -4.73
CA VAL A 124 25.59 2.86 -5.91
C VAL A 124 26.03 4.33 -5.79
N ALA A 125 26.03 4.90 -4.59
CA ALA A 125 26.53 6.26 -4.37
C ALA A 125 28.04 6.42 -4.73
N GLY A 126 28.81 5.33 -4.64
CA GLY A 126 30.20 5.29 -5.10
C GLY A 126 30.40 5.00 -6.60
N ALA A 127 29.32 4.64 -7.29
CA ALA A 127 29.35 4.34 -8.73
C ALA A 127 29.34 5.62 -9.56
N ALA A 128 30.09 5.63 -10.66
CA ALA A 128 30.18 6.79 -11.57
C ALA A 128 28.97 6.91 -12.52
N THR A 129 27.77 6.47 -12.08
CA THR A 129 26.57 6.46 -12.94
C THR A 129 25.37 7.07 -12.22
N THR A 130 24.61 7.88 -12.96
CA THR A 130 23.30 8.42 -12.58
C THR A 130 22.14 7.73 -13.32
N ASP A 131 22.45 6.78 -14.21
CA ASP A 131 21.44 6.02 -14.94
C ASP A 131 20.76 5.00 -14.00
N PRO A 132 19.43 5.09 -13.80
CA PRO A 132 18.68 4.19 -12.91
C PRO A 132 18.87 2.71 -13.26
N THR A 133 18.88 2.35 -14.53
CA THR A 133 19.05 0.95 -14.97
C THR A 133 20.45 0.43 -14.61
N ALA A 134 21.48 1.25 -14.81
CA ALA A 134 22.83 0.89 -14.40
C ALA A 134 22.95 0.75 -12.88
N GLN A 135 22.33 1.63 -12.11
CA GLN A 135 22.31 1.55 -10.65
C GLN A 135 21.66 0.27 -10.14
N VAL A 136 20.52 -0.15 -10.72
CA VAL A 136 19.87 -1.42 -10.39
C VAL A 136 20.75 -2.61 -10.72
N ARG A 137 21.43 -2.58 -11.86
CA ARG A 137 22.39 -3.64 -12.24
C ARG A 137 23.54 -3.77 -11.23
N GLU A 138 24.14 -2.66 -10.82
CA GLU A 138 25.21 -2.63 -9.80
C GLU A 138 24.69 -3.16 -8.43
N ALA A 139 23.46 -2.79 -8.04
CA ALA A 139 22.84 -3.30 -6.83
C ALA A 139 22.61 -4.81 -6.86
N ARG A 140 22.14 -5.36 -7.99
CA ARG A 140 22.01 -6.82 -8.16
C ARG A 140 23.38 -7.51 -8.07
N ALA A 141 24.41 -6.94 -8.70
CA ALA A 141 25.77 -7.47 -8.63
C ALA A 141 26.32 -7.46 -7.19
N LEU A 142 26.08 -6.38 -6.44
CA LEU A 142 26.43 -6.29 -5.02
C LEU A 142 25.77 -7.43 -4.22
N LEU A 143 24.50 -7.66 -4.36
CA LEU A 143 23.81 -8.73 -3.61
C LEU A 143 24.40 -10.09 -3.91
N GLN A 144 24.71 -10.40 -5.16
CA GLN A 144 25.37 -11.65 -5.54
C GLN A 144 26.78 -11.77 -4.93
N PHE A 145 27.54 -10.67 -4.88
CA PHE A 145 28.83 -10.61 -4.20
C PHE A 145 28.70 -10.89 -2.70
N LEU A 146 27.75 -10.21 -2.03
CA LEU A 146 27.51 -10.37 -0.60
C LEU A 146 27.07 -11.79 -0.25
N ILE A 147 26.22 -12.43 -1.07
CA ILE A 147 25.79 -13.81 -0.87
C ILE A 147 27.00 -14.78 -0.97
N LYS A 148 27.83 -14.60 -1.99
CA LYS A 148 29.05 -15.44 -2.18
C LYS A 148 30.07 -15.25 -1.07
N GLY A 149 30.12 -14.06 -0.47
CA GLY A 149 31.04 -13.73 0.64
C GLY A 149 30.63 -14.28 2.00
N GLN A 150 29.42 -14.88 2.15
CA GLN A 150 28.98 -15.45 3.41
C GLN A 150 29.72 -16.76 3.71
N SER A 151 30.41 -16.80 4.87
CA SER A 151 31.07 -18.02 5.37
C SER A 151 30.08 -19.08 5.84
N ASP A 152 28.91 -18.64 6.37
CA ASP A 152 27.78 -19.48 6.73
C ASP A 152 26.64 -19.29 5.74
N ALA A 153 26.55 -20.21 4.78
CA ALA A 153 25.53 -20.16 3.74
C ALA A 153 24.09 -20.32 4.29
N GLU A 154 23.90 -20.95 5.43
CA GLU A 154 22.60 -21.18 6.07
C GLU A 154 22.29 -20.13 7.15
N GLY A 155 23.22 -19.22 7.42
CA GLY A 155 23.06 -18.14 8.39
C GLY A 155 21.94 -17.17 8.03
N THR A 156 21.43 -16.48 9.04
CA THR A 156 20.32 -15.51 8.89
C THR A 156 20.62 -14.45 7.85
N THR A 157 21.83 -13.89 7.85
CA THR A 157 22.24 -12.85 6.88
C THR A 157 22.22 -13.39 5.45
N ALA A 158 22.79 -14.60 5.23
CA ALA A 158 22.78 -15.22 3.92
C ALA A 158 21.36 -15.49 3.39
N ARG A 159 20.45 -15.89 4.27
CA ARG A 159 19.02 -16.08 3.91
C ARG A 159 18.35 -14.78 3.52
N LEU A 160 18.51 -13.72 4.31
CA LEU A 160 17.94 -12.42 4.01
C LEU A 160 18.44 -11.86 2.68
N LEU A 161 19.73 -11.94 2.41
CA LEU A 161 20.33 -11.49 1.15
C LEU A 161 19.77 -12.29 -0.04
N ARG A 162 19.62 -13.62 0.10
CA ARG A 162 19.05 -14.46 -0.97
C ARG A 162 17.56 -14.16 -1.21
N GLU A 163 16.77 -14.00 -0.14
CA GLU A 163 15.35 -13.65 -0.26
C GLU A 163 15.17 -12.32 -1.02
N GLU A 164 15.94 -11.30 -0.69
CA GLU A 164 15.88 -10.01 -1.38
C GLU A 164 16.40 -10.11 -2.82
N ALA A 165 17.52 -10.80 -3.05
CA ALA A 165 18.04 -11.01 -4.40
C ALA A 165 17.03 -11.72 -5.32
N GLN A 166 16.37 -12.78 -4.83
CA GLN A 166 15.31 -13.49 -5.57
C GLN A 166 14.09 -12.60 -5.85
N LEU A 167 13.74 -11.70 -4.92
CA LEU A 167 12.65 -10.76 -5.10
C LEU A 167 12.97 -9.77 -6.23
N ILE A 168 14.10 -9.09 -6.15
CA ILE A 168 14.47 -8.05 -7.12
C ILE A 168 14.84 -8.61 -8.51
N GLU A 169 15.22 -9.90 -8.61
CA GLU A 169 15.49 -10.55 -9.89
C GLU A 169 14.23 -10.67 -10.76
N ARG A 170 13.06 -10.78 -10.12
CA ARG A 170 11.75 -10.95 -10.78
C ARG A 170 11.05 -9.62 -11.09
N LEU A 171 11.55 -8.53 -10.55
CA LEU A 171 10.91 -7.22 -10.66
C LEU A 171 11.53 -6.39 -11.79
N PRO A 172 10.74 -5.55 -12.48
CA PRO A 172 11.26 -4.57 -13.44
C PRO A 172 12.25 -3.60 -12.79
N ASP A 173 13.24 -3.14 -13.53
CA ASP A 173 14.27 -2.23 -13.03
C ASP A 173 13.68 -0.93 -12.46
N SER A 174 12.63 -0.38 -13.09
CA SER A 174 11.94 0.81 -12.59
C SER A 174 11.31 0.60 -11.21
N TYR A 175 10.76 -0.60 -10.95
CA TYR A 175 10.20 -0.94 -9.65
C TYR A 175 11.31 -1.13 -8.60
N VAL A 176 12.39 -1.85 -8.93
CA VAL A 176 13.54 -2.02 -8.04
C VAL A 176 14.17 -0.68 -7.70
N PHE A 177 14.31 0.21 -8.68
CA PHE A 177 14.83 1.55 -8.46
C PHE A 177 13.97 2.33 -7.47
N HIS A 178 12.66 2.37 -7.69
CA HIS A 178 11.72 3.04 -6.80
C HIS A 178 11.79 2.47 -5.36
N GLU A 179 11.67 1.16 -5.21
CA GLU A 179 11.66 0.52 -3.89
C GLU A 179 12.95 0.70 -3.07
N HIS A 180 14.13 0.75 -3.74
CA HIS A 180 15.42 0.69 -3.04
C HIS A 180 16.20 1.99 -3.04
N PHE A 181 15.93 2.91 -3.98
CA PHE A 181 16.76 4.11 -4.17
C PHE A 181 16.03 5.43 -3.95
N GLU A 182 14.70 5.43 -3.81
CA GLU A 182 13.97 6.65 -3.45
C GLU A 182 14.49 7.23 -2.13
N ALA A 183 14.66 8.57 -2.11
CA ALA A 183 15.21 9.27 -0.96
C ALA A 183 14.29 9.22 0.26
N ASP A 184 12.99 9.41 0.02
CA ASP A 184 11.97 9.27 1.05
C ASP A 184 11.49 7.82 1.12
N ASN A 185 11.63 7.22 2.28
CA ASN A 185 11.00 5.97 2.65
C ASN A 185 10.77 6.01 4.17
N ARG A 186 9.53 6.19 4.57
CA ARG A 186 9.11 6.44 5.96
C ARG A 186 8.13 5.38 6.45
N PRO A 187 8.60 4.15 6.71
CA PRO A 187 7.77 3.14 7.35
C PRO A 187 7.41 3.58 8.76
N CYS A 188 6.22 3.17 9.22
CA CYS A 188 5.79 3.45 10.59
C CYS A 188 5.13 2.21 11.19
N TYR A 189 5.05 2.14 12.52
CA TYR A 189 4.21 1.15 13.16
C TYR A 189 2.73 1.45 12.93
N PHE A 190 1.88 0.42 12.91
CA PHE A 190 0.44 0.58 12.73
C PHE A 190 -0.18 1.56 13.74
N HIS A 191 0.16 1.43 15.03
CA HIS A 191 -0.36 2.35 16.04
C HIS A 191 0.07 3.81 15.82
N GLN A 192 1.24 4.05 15.22
CA GLN A 192 1.71 5.40 14.88
C GLN A 192 0.91 5.97 13.69
N PHE A 193 0.66 5.15 12.65
CA PHE A 193 -0.21 5.52 11.56
C PHE A 193 -1.63 5.84 12.05
N MET A 194 -2.19 5.00 12.91
CA MET A 194 -3.52 5.21 13.45
C MET A 194 -3.62 6.46 14.33
N LYS A 195 -2.56 6.80 15.07
CA LYS A 195 -2.49 8.07 15.81
C LYS A 195 -2.59 9.26 14.85
N GLN A 196 -1.81 9.25 13.76
CA GLN A 196 -1.88 10.31 12.74
C GLN A 196 -3.28 10.39 12.09
N ALA A 197 -3.89 9.26 11.76
CA ALA A 197 -5.24 9.21 11.21
C ALA A 197 -6.28 9.79 12.18
N ASP A 198 -6.19 9.45 13.46
CA ASP A 198 -7.08 9.95 14.52
C ASP A 198 -6.98 11.49 14.71
N GLU A 199 -5.77 12.03 14.64
CA GLU A 199 -5.50 13.48 14.70
C GLU A 199 -6.16 14.23 13.51
N HIS A 200 -6.42 13.54 12.40
CA HIS A 200 -7.15 14.07 11.24
C HIS A 200 -8.64 13.67 11.20
N GLY A 201 -9.21 13.17 12.30
CA GLY A 201 -10.63 12.82 12.36
C GLY A 201 -10.99 11.58 11.54
N LEU A 202 -10.06 10.67 11.35
CA LEU A 202 -10.26 9.37 10.69
C LEU A 202 -10.17 8.23 11.72
N GLN A 203 -10.90 7.15 11.48
CA GLN A 203 -10.88 5.94 12.33
C GLN A 203 -10.68 4.68 11.51
N TYR A 204 -10.18 3.64 12.18
CA TYR A 204 -9.91 2.33 11.61
C TYR A 204 -11.19 1.56 11.31
N VAL A 205 -11.30 1.04 10.11
CA VAL A 205 -12.39 0.14 9.69
C VAL A 205 -11.90 -1.31 9.61
N GLY A 206 -10.71 -1.52 9.08
CA GLY A 206 -10.13 -2.85 8.86
C GLY A 206 -8.96 -2.82 7.90
N GLU A 207 -8.51 -3.99 7.49
CA GLU A 207 -7.49 -4.16 6.44
C GLU A 207 -8.16 -4.61 5.13
N ALA A 208 -7.76 -4.01 4.01
CA ALA A 208 -8.26 -4.39 2.68
C ALA A 208 -7.80 -5.79 2.25
N ALA A 209 -6.59 -6.18 2.65
CA ALA A 209 -6.11 -7.54 2.44
C ALA A 209 -6.64 -8.47 3.53
N ALA A 210 -7.48 -9.43 3.17
CA ALA A 210 -7.98 -10.45 4.08
C ALA A 210 -6.86 -11.40 4.55
N ARG A 211 -6.02 -10.94 5.46
CA ARG A 211 -4.95 -11.76 6.07
C ARG A 211 -5.44 -12.57 7.29
N GLY A 212 -6.76 -12.72 7.40
CA GLY A 212 -7.39 -13.51 8.47
C GLY A 212 -7.42 -12.84 9.85
N GLY A 213 -6.93 -11.59 9.99
CA GLY A 213 -6.91 -10.89 11.29
C GLY A 213 -6.48 -11.80 12.46
N LEU A 214 -7.13 -11.67 13.60
CA LEU A 214 -6.91 -12.55 14.75
C LEU A 214 -7.23 -14.02 14.44
N ALA A 215 -8.32 -14.30 13.72
CA ALA A 215 -8.77 -15.64 13.37
C ALA A 215 -7.78 -16.44 12.50
N GLY A 216 -6.87 -15.77 11.81
CA GLY A 216 -5.80 -16.41 11.01
C GLY A 216 -4.55 -16.79 11.81
N LEU A 217 -4.56 -16.68 13.15
CA LEU A 217 -3.47 -17.08 14.04
C LEU A 217 -3.78 -18.41 14.74
N PRO A 218 -2.76 -19.15 15.23
CA PRO A 218 -2.98 -20.32 16.06
C PRO A 218 -3.83 -19.99 17.30
N GLU A 219 -4.71 -20.92 17.71
CA GLU A 219 -5.70 -20.72 18.79
C GLU A 219 -5.05 -20.23 20.10
N GLY A 220 -3.93 -20.83 20.52
CA GLY A 220 -3.22 -20.38 21.72
C GLY A 220 -2.72 -18.94 21.64
N THR A 221 -2.32 -18.49 20.42
CA THR A 221 -1.92 -17.10 20.18
C THR A 221 -3.13 -16.17 20.23
N GLN A 222 -4.27 -16.59 19.69
CA GLN A 222 -5.52 -15.81 19.75
C GLN A 222 -5.95 -15.56 21.19
N GLN A 223 -5.91 -16.60 22.05
CA GLN A 223 -6.27 -16.51 23.47
C GLN A 223 -5.35 -15.53 24.22
N ILE A 224 -4.05 -15.60 23.99
CA ILE A 224 -3.07 -14.68 24.59
C ILE A 224 -3.33 -13.24 24.12
N LEU A 225 -3.53 -13.02 22.83
CA LEU A 225 -3.79 -11.69 22.27
C LEU A 225 -5.09 -11.08 22.80
N ALA A 226 -6.15 -11.88 22.96
CA ALA A 226 -7.40 -11.41 23.54
C ALA A 226 -7.23 -10.94 24.99
N GLN A 227 -6.29 -11.52 25.74
CA GLN A 227 -5.94 -11.08 27.11
C GLN A 227 -5.05 -9.85 27.13
N LEU A 228 -4.08 -9.76 26.20
CA LEU A 228 -3.11 -8.66 26.15
C LEU A 228 -3.68 -7.35 25.60
N ALA A 229 -4.66 -7.44 24.72
CA ALA A 229 -5.18 -6.29 24.01
C ALA A 229 -6.70 -6.40 23.79
N SER A 230 -7.46 -5.62 24.55
CA SER A 230 -8.90 -5.46 24.35
C SER A 230 -9.24 -4.42 23.28
N GLU A 231 -8.33 -3.49 23.03
CA GLU A 231 -8.51 -2.42 22.05
C GLU A 231 -8.09 -2.88 20.64
N PRO A 232 -8.92 -2.66 19.62
CA PRO A 232 -8.64 -3.13 18.24
C PRO A 232 -7.28 -2.68 17.69
N ILE A 233 -6.90 -1.42 17.89
CA ILE A 233 -5.62 -0.88 17.39
C ILE A 233 -4.43 -1.59 18.05
N LYS A 234 -4.50 -1.80 19.36
CA LYS A 234 -3.48 -2.52 20.10
C LYS A 234 -3.39 -3.98 19.68
N GLN A 235 -4.52 -4.63 19.48
CA GLN A 235 -4.59 -6.01 19.01
C GLN A 235 -3.96 -6.17 17.62
N GLU A 236 -4.31 -5.30 16.67
CA GLU A 236 -3.75 -5.29 15.32
C GLU A 236 -2.22 -5.03 15.34
N GLN A 237 -1.74 -4.16 16.23
CA GLN A 237 -0.28 -3.95 16.38
C GLN A 237 0.42 -5.22 16.87
N TYR A 238 -0.15 -5.97 17.79
CA TYR A 238 0.42 -7.25 18.23
C TYR A 238 0.38 -8.32 17.12
N ILE A 239 -0.67 -8.32 16.30
CA ILE A 239 -0.74 -9.19 15.12
C ILE A 239 0.43 -8.88 14.17
N ASP A 240 0.79 -7.62 13.97
CA ASP A 240 1.97 -7.23 13.19
C ASP A 240 3.26 -7.77 13.78
N PHE A 241 3.40 -7.74 15.11
CA PHE A 241 4.60 -8.30 15.77
C PHE A 241 4.70 -9.81 15.56
N VAL A 242 3.58 -10.54 15.69
CA VAL A 242 3.54 -12.00 15.48
C VAL A 242 3.84 -12.36 14.03
N ARG A 243 3.30 -11.60 13.07
CA ARG A 243 3.43 -11.87 11.63
C ARG A 243 4.67 -11.26 10.99
N ASN A 244 5.38 -10.40 11.70
CA ASN A 244 6.45 -9.59 11.14
C ASN A 244 5.97 -8.85 9.88
N THR A 245 4.83 -8.14 10.00
CA THR A 245 4.17 -7.44 8.88
C THR A 245 5.07 -6.33 8.34
N ALA A 246 5.26 -6.30 7.02
CA ALA A 246 6.11 -5.31 6.33
C ALA A 246 5.32 -4.25 5.56
N MET A 247 4.05 -4.52 5.24
CA MET A 247 3.17 -3.60 4.52
C MET A 247 1.73 -3.78 5.00
N ARG A 248 1.02 -2.68 5.16
CA ARG A 248 -0.41 -2.62 5.46
C ARG A 248 -1.20 -1.96 4.34
N SER A 249 -2.47 -2.28 4.29
CA SER A 249 -3.46 -1.69 3.39
C SER A 249 -4.70 -1.36 4.21
N THR A 250 -4.63 -0.25 4.92
CA THR A 250 -5.59 0.11 5.97
C THR A 250 -6.80 0.84 5.38
N LEU A 251 -7.97 0.42 5.80
CA LEU A 251 -9.25 1.08 5.50
C LEU A 251 -9.62 2.02 6.65
N LEU A 252 -9.93 3.25 6.30
CA LEU A 252 -10.35 4.30 7.21
C LEU A 252 -11.70 4.88 6.80
N CYS A 253 -12.46 5.38 7.75
CA CYS A 253 -13.62 6.22 7.50
C CYS A 253 -13.58 7.46 8.43
N ARG A 254 -14.53 8.36 8.25
CA ARG A 254 -14.68 9.51 9.15
C ARG A 254 -14.97 9.05 10.58
N LYS A 255 -14.40 9.72 11.56
CA LYS A 255 -14.53 9.39 12.99
C LYS A 255 -15.95 9.52 13.52
N GLU A 256 -16.76 10.35 12.87
CA GLU A 256 -18.18 10.52 13.22
C GLU A 256 -19.06 9.31 12.89
N ASN A 257 -18.56 8.40 12.03
CA ASN A 257 -19.31 7.22 11.64
C ASN A 257 -19.38 6.21 12.79
N VAL A 258 -20.57 5.72 13.05
CA VAL A 258 -20.77 4.61 14.01
C VAL A 258 -20.45 3.29 13.30
N LEU A 259 -19.35 2.66 13.70
CA LEU A 259 -18.99 1.33 13.17
C LEU A 259 -19.82 0.26 13.88
N SER A 260 -20.61 -0.48 13.08
CA SER A 260 -21.35 -1.64 13.59
C SER A 260 -20.45 -2.87 13.56
N THR A 261 -20.28 -3.52 14.69
CA THR A 261 -19.56 -4.81 14.80
C THR A 261 -20.42 -6.02 14.44
N GLY A 262 -21.72 -5.83 14.23
CA GLY A 262 -22.68 -6.88 13.89
C GLY A 262 -23.02 -6.92 12.41
N GLN A 263 -22.67 -8.01 11.72
CA GLN A 263 -23.21 -8.27 10.38
C GLN A 263 -24.66 -8.74 10.53
N THR A 264 -25.61 -7.96 10.04
CA THR A 264 -27.00 -8.41 9.93
C THR A 264 -27.19 -9.15 8.60
N SER A 265 -28.06 -10.18 8.60
CA SER A 265 -28.42 -10.91 7.38
C SER A 265 -28.99 -9.97 6.30
N ALA A 266 -29.68 -8.89 6.68
CA ALA A 266 -30.18 -7.86 5.78
C ALA A 266 -29.03 -7.12 5.05
N PHE A 267 -27.91 -6.83 5.73
CA PHE A 267 -26.74 -6.22 5.12
C PHE A 267 -26.08 -7.16 4.09
N VAL A 268 -25.90 -8.44 4.46
CA VAL A 268 -25.29 -9.44 3.54
C VAL A 268 -26.14 -9.62 2.28
N ASN A 269 -27.46 -9.59 2.41
CA ASN A 269 -28.37 -9.72 1.28
C ASN A 269 -28.35 -8.51 0.31
N SER A 270 -27.78 -7.38 0.72
CA SER A 270 -27.61 -6.21 -0.15
C SER A 270 -26.29 -6.21 -0.93
N LEU A 271 -25.41 -7.18 -0.69
CA LEU A 271 -24.10 -7.26 -1.32
C LEU A 271 -24.10 -8.18 -2.54
N TRP A 272 -23.37 -7.77 -3.57
CA TRP A 272 -23.00 -8.66 -4.67
C TRP A 272 -21.77 -9.47 -4.25
N VAL A 273 -21.86 -10.80 -4.36
CA VAL A 273 -20.76 -11.70 -4.01
C VAL A 273 -20.19 -12.33 -5.27
N SER A 274 -18.89 -12.25 -5.45
CA SER A 274 -18.16 -13.00 -6.48
C SER A 274 -17.15 -13.94 -5.83
N SER A 275 -16.90 -15.07 -6.48
CA SER A 275 -15.89 -16.03 -6.03
C SER A 275 -15.03 -16.47 -7.19
N THR A 276 -13.73 -16.61 -6.95
CA THR A 276 -12.78 -17.26 -7.87
C THR A 276 -12.77 -18.78 -7.69
N SER A 277 -13.53 -19.31 -6.75
CA SER A 277 -13.66 -20.75 -6.50
C SER A 277 -14.35 -21.41 -7.70
N ARG A 278 -13.83 -22.52 -8.14
CA ARG A 278 -14.48 -23.38 -9.16
C ARG A 278 -15.19 -24.52 -8.43
N PRO A 279 -16.43 -24.90 -8.85
CA PRO A 279 -17.07 -26.10 -8.32
C PRO A 279 -16.14 -27.30 -8.51
N SER A 280 -15.91 -28.08 -7.47
CA SER A 280 -15.27 -29.38 -7.64
C SER A 280 -16.26 -30.28 -8.40
N ILE A 281 -15.92 -30.68 -9.60
CA ILE A 281 -16.68 -31.71 -10.31
C ILE A 281 -16.41 -33.03 -9.56
N PRO A 282 -17.43 -33.73 -9.06
CA PRO A 282 -17.22 -35.05 -8.49
C PRO A 282 -16.57 -35.92 -9.57
N SER A 283 -15.45 -36.52 -9.25
CA SER A 283 -14.89 -37.59 -10.11
C SER A 283 -15.88 -38.77 -10.14
N GLU A 284 -16.43 -39.04 -11.29
CA GLU A 284 -17.20 -40.27 -11.54
C GLU A 284 -16.38 -41.49 -11.26
#